data_f849bf57a128a48be37b0b7bcf58b2e5
#
_entry.id   f849bf57a128a48be37b0b7bcf58b2e5
#
_cell.length_a   1.000
_cell.length_b   1.000
_cell.length_c   1.000
_cell.angle_alpha   90.00
_cell.angle_beta   90.00
_cell.angle_gamma   90.00
#
_symmetry.space_group_name_H-M   'P 1'
#
loop_
_entity.id
_entity.type
_entity.pdbx_description
1 polymer ?
#
loop_
_entity_poly.entity_id
_entity_poly.type
_entity_poly.pdbx_seq_one_letter_code
_entity_poly.pdbx_strand_id
1 'polypeptide(L)'
;MKHILTRVLSWAVLAAAAAGSTSCLNEYLDKAPDAGLDEKEVFSKYANFKSYFYAVYNGANFNIKAHYPQWFAGNNQKFTMEGLTDMCDMTRIQRCQPGKQGDGSTVIYAVGYNSDASSKTAKVPYSWKSIRVANMTIRNIDMLQDATDREKKDLLAQAYFVRAYCHFELFRLYGSLPYIDKVMGSEDEWDLPRLSDYDMLQRIAADFQTAADIFDQAGLMRRDPASGSGHLAATDQDKPNGVTALAMKGRALLYSASPLSNPGNDISCWEEAAEANWTALKSALDHGYLLLAKEKYTDNFYGTKYTNEQLWAYTSGSTTNYNNDRVQAFVPYCFSNNAFSSGQCPTQNFVDKFETAGGYPLNTPEERAAATAAGQYDEQNPYVNRDPRFDVVVIYNQKPVQGYGNASIYVNEDGSLPSGSLIQKRSGSEDGVSETFYYEQKRTGALSNKGVQNLLLTDPIIRLAELYLNYAEAANEAYGPDGQAPGAAMTALEALNTVRSRVGMPAVLDAYTTDRDALRPRIKNERAVELCFEGYHYYCDIRRWKDAPSIHRTRLTGMRVTKLKAGATAQYPTGFRYERFELPSNRQIAWKNDGMYYVQFQTSDLLKMKNYVPNEAW
;
A
#
# COMPACT_ATOMS: atom_id res chain seq x y z
N MET A 1 43.83 -36.59 36.11
CA MET A 1 44.15 -35.41 35.33
C MET A 1 43.26 -35.22 34.10
N LYS A 2 42.82 -36.23 33.35
CA LYS A 2 41.95 -36.05 32.15
C LYS A 2 40.57 -35.45 32.47
N HIS A 3 39.95 -35.75 33.60
CA HIS A 3 38.61 -35.23 33.97
C HIS A 3 38.61 -33.78 34.46
N ILE A 4 39.72 -33.23 34.86
CA ILE A 4 39.81 -31.82 35.29
C ILE A 4 39.99 -30.90 34.09
N LEU A 5 40.78 -31.34 33.06
CA LEU A 5 40.94 -30.58 31.85
C LEU A 5 39.61 -30.44 31.05
N THR A 6 38.79 -31.49 31.01
CA THR A 6 37.51 -31.43 30.29
C THR A 6 36.49 -30.47 30.94
N ARG A 7 36.50 -30.36 32.27
CA ARG A 7 35.61 -29.40 32.98
C ARG A 7 36.11 -27.95 32.82
N VAL A 8 37.38 -27.71 32.81
CA VAL A 8 37.92 -26.35 32.59
C VAL A 8 37.71 -25.88 31.14
N LEU A 9 37.80 -26.75 30.12
CA LEU A 9 37.46 -26.42 28.76
C LEU A 9 35.93 -26.14 28.58
N SER A 10 35.08 -26.92 29.28
CA SER A 10 33.63 -26.69 29.20
C SER A 10 33.19 -25.36 29.80
N TRP A 11 33.84 -24.92 30.89
CA TRP A 11 33.57 -23.61 31.50
C TRP A 11 34.14 -22.44 30.66
N ALA A 12 35.28 -22.64 29.99
CA ALA A 12 35.84 -21.64 29.10
C ALA A 12 35.01 -21.45 27.83
N VAL A 13 34.39 -22.52 27.29
CA VAL A 13 33.48 -22.45 26.15
C VAL A 13 32.13 -21.80 26.53
N LEU A 14 31.60 -22.07 27.75
CA LEU A 14 30.39 -21.39 28.25
C LEU A 14 30.66 -19.90 28.54
N ALA A 15 31.81 -19.54 29.06
CA ALA A 15 32.17 -18.14 29.30
C ALA A 15 32.41 -17.36 28.00
N ALA A 16 32.96 -18.00 26.96
CA ALA A 16 33.12 -17.42 25.63
C ALA A 16 31.77 -17.26 24.89
N ALA A 17 30.80 -18.18 25.12
CA ALA A 17 29.46 -18.09 24.56
C ALA A 17 28.59 -17.02 25.24
N ALA A 18 28.83 -16.75 26.56
CA ALA A 18 28.14 -15.69 27.29
C ALA A 18 28.70 -14.29 27.00
N ALA A 19 29.95 -14.16 26.56
CA ALA A 19 30.55 -12.88 26.15
C ALA A 19 30.22 -12.50 24.70
N GLY A 20 29.70 -13.43 23.88
CA GLY A 20 29.38 -13.20 22.46
C GLY A 20 27.94 -12.70 22.20
N SER A 21 27.07 -12.60 23.21
CA SER A 21 25.66 -12.29 23.02
C SER A 21 25.20 -10.88 23.45
N THR A 22 26.12 -9.99 23.84
CA THR A 22 25.77 -8.64 24.29
C THR A 22 26.28 -7.49 23.42
N SER A 23 26.75 -7.72 22.19
CA SER A 23 27.43 -6.66 21.44
C SER A 23 26.94 -6.35 20.04
N CYS A 24 25.82 -6.86 19.54
CA CYS A 24 25.46 -6.58 18.13
C CYS A 24 24.57 -5.36 17.91
N LEU A 25 24.01 -4.74 18.94
CA LEU A 25 23.16 -3.55 18.77
C LEU A 25 23.92 -2.24 19.07
N ASN A 26 24.82 -2.21 20.05
CA ASN A 26 25.52 -0.99 20.42
C ASN A 26 26.64 -0.62 19.46
N GLU A 27 27.42 -1.59 18.95
CA GLU A 27 28.49 -1.29 17.99
C GLU A 27 27.99 -0.82 16.62
N TYR A 28 26.78 -1.20 16.20
CA TYR A 28 26.22 -0.74 14.93
C TYR A 28 25.62 0.67 15.01
N LEU A 29 25.25 1.11 16.20
CA LEU A 29 24.67 2.43 16.43
C LEU A 29 25.74 3.52 16.63
N ASP A 30 26.96 3.16 17.02
CA ASP A 30 28.08 4.08 17.29
C ASP A 30 29.14 4.09 16.18
N LYS A 31 29.07 3.20 15.19
CA LYS A 31 30.00 3.26 14.07
C LYS A 31 29.60 4.40 13.13
N ALA A 32 30.51 5.36 12.99
CA ALA A 32 30.62 6.16 11.78
C ALA A 32 30.61 5.24 10.54
N PRO A 33 30.16 5.72 9.36
CA PRO A 33 30.14 4.89 8.15
C PRO A 33 31.46 4.16 7.95
N ASP A 34 31.40 2.91 7.50
CA ASP A 34 32.51 1.98 7.26
C ASP A 34 33.66 2.51 6.34
N ALA A 35 33.64 3.78 5.99
CA ALA A 35 34.62 4.45 5.13
C ALA A 35 35.84 5.05 5.87
N GLY A 36 35.95 4.89 7.18
CA GLY A 36 37.04 5.48 7.97
C GLY A 36 37.00 7.00 8.08
N LEU A 37 35.89 7.66 7.69
CA LEU A 37 35.69 9.09 7.85
C LEU A 37 35.20 9.38 9.28
N ASP A 38 35.72 10.45 9.89
CA ASP A 38 35.19 10.92 11.16
C ASP A 38 33.82 11.60 10.99
N GLU A 39 33.08 11.78 12.10
CA GLU A 39 31.76 12.41 12.07
C GLU A 39 31.82 13.82 11.44
N LYS A 40 32.91 14.56 11.69
CA LYS A 40 33.12 15.90 11.15
C LYS A 40 33.29 15.89 9.64
N GLU A 41 34.06 14.93 9.10
CA GLU A 41 34.25 14.79 7.64
C GLU A 41 32.95 14.41 6.93
N VAL A 42 32.15 13.53 7.55
CA VAL A 42 30.85 13.13 6.98
C VAL A 42 29.91 14.33 6.88
N PHE A 43 29.77 15.13 7.95
CA PHE A 43 28.74 16.15 8.02
C PHE A 43 29.19 17.56 7.59
N SER A 44 30.50 17.81 7.40
CA SER A 44 30.99 19.11 6.90
C SER A 44 31.02 19.22 5.37
N LYS A 45 30.97 18.10 4.65
CA LYS A 45 31.05 18.03 3.18
C LYS A 45 29.74 17.59 2.57
N TYR A 46 29.19 18.39 1.65
CA TYR A 46 27.87 18.14 1.03
C TYR A 46 27.79 16.75 0.35
N ALA A 47 28.81 16.38 -0.42
CA ALA A 47 28.82 15.09 -1.10
C ALA A 47 28.76 13.91 -0.12
N ASN A 48 29.50 13.97 0.98
CA ASN A 48 29.52 12.93 2.01
C ASN A 48 28.20 12.91 2.78
N PHE A 49 27.71 14.08 3.20
CA PHE A 49 26.46 14.21 3.93
C PHE A 49 25.27 13.74 3.09
N LYS A 50 25.19 14.17 1.82
CA LYS A 50 24.16 13.70 0.88
C LYS A 50 24.21 12.19 0.71
N SER A 51 25.41 11.62 0.55
CA SER A 51 25.60 10.17 0.41
C SER A 51 25.12 9.43 1.67
N TYR A 52 25.49 9.92 2.85
CA TYR A 52 25.03 9.37 4.12
C TYR A 52 23.51 9.38 4.23
N PHE A 53 22.88 10.53 3.99
CA PHE A 53 21.43 10.66 4.08
C PHE A 53 20.70 9.84 2.99
N TYR A 54 21.20 9.85 1.75
CA TYR A 54 20.54 9.14 0.64
C TYR A 54 20.58 7.62 0.75
N ALA A 55 21.31 7.08 1.69
CA ALA A 55 21.24 5.67 2.04
C ALA A 55 19.81 5.23 2.40
N VAL A 56 18.97 6.13 2.95
CA VAL A 56 17.54 5.83 3.25
C VAL A 56 16.73 5.48 2.01
N TYR A 57 17.14 5.93 0.82
CA TYR A 57 16.44 5.65 -0.44
C TYR A 57 17.02 4.48 -1.22
N ASN A 58 18.32 4.30 -1.21
CA ASN A 58 19.06 3.43 -2.14
C ASN A 58 19.90 2.37 -1.44
N GLY A 59 20.09 2.48 -0.14
CA GLY A 59 20.87 1.52 0.63
C GLY A 59 20.24 0.13 0.61
N ALA A 60 21.06 -0.91 0.49
CA ALA A 60 20.59 -2.29 0.56
C ALA A 60 19.81 -2.58 1.85
N ASN A 61 20.07 -1.78 2.90
CA ASN A 61 19.51 -1.92 4.24
C ASN A 61 18.54 -0.82 4.65
N PHE A 62 18.18 0.15 3.78
CA PHE A 62 17.44 1.34 4.18
C PHE A 62 16.36 1.79 3.21
N ASN A 63 16.15 1.15 2.09
CA ASN A 63 15.27 1.66 1.06
C ASN A 63 13.81 1.81 1.54
N ILE A 64 13.45 3.00 2.04
CA ILE A 64 12.10 3.30 2.55
C ILE A 64 11.01 3.15 1.49
N LYS A 65 11.34 3.37 0.21
CA LYS A 65 10.40 3.17 -0.89
C LYS A 65 10.21 1.69 -1.24
N ALA A 66 11.21 0.85 -1.01
CA ALA A 66 11.09 -0.59 -1.24
C ALA A 66 10.15 -1.26 -0.23
N HIS A 67 9.84 -0.59 0.89
CA HIS A 67 8.90 -1.09 1.89
C HIS A 67 7.44 -0.74 1.59
N TYR A 68 7.21 0.03 0.54
CA TYR A 68 5.89 0.30 0.03
C TYR A 68 5.26 -0.87 -0.75
N PRO A 69 6.02 -1.84 -1.27
CA PRO A 69 5.39 -2.92 -1.97
C PRO A 69 4.48 -3.73 -1.07
N GLN A 70 3.48 -4.15 -1.66
CA GLN A 70 2.29 -4.79 -1.20
C GLN A 70 2.48 -6.23 -0.79
N TRP A 71 3.68 -6.78 -0.87
CA TRP A 71 3.90 -8.17 -0.54
C TRP A 71 5.01 -8.34 0.50
N PHE A 72 4.81 -9.34 1.31
CA PHE A 72 5.75 -9.76 2.33
C PHE A 72 6.29 -11.14 1.95
N ALA A 73 7.60 -11.30 1.95
CA ALA A 73 8.25 -12.57 1.69
C ALA A 73 8.88 -13.08 2.97
N GLY A 74 8.47 -14.26 3.40
CA GLY A 74 9.18 -15.05 4.39
C GLY A 74 9.29 -16.47 3.87
N ASN A 75 10.47 -17.09 3.92
CA ASN A 75 10.71 -18.52 3.63
C ASN A 75 9.81 -19.13 2.53
N ASN A 76 9.88 -18.60 1.31
CA ASN A 76 9.09 -19.06 0.13
C ASN A 76 7.58 -18.73 0.14
N GLN A 77 7.11 -17.83 1.01
CA GLN A 77 5.71 -17.42 1.02
C GLN A 77 5.60 -15.96 0.60
N LYS A 78 4.93 -15.70 -0.51
CA LYS A 78 4.66 -14.34 -1.01
C LYS A 78 3.18 -14.06 -0.81
N PHE A 79 2.85 -13.04 -0.03
CA PHE A 79 1.47 -12.59 0.17
C PHE A 79 1.40 -11.05 0.13
N THR A 80 0.21 -10.55 -0.08
CA THR A 80 -0.06 -9.11 -0.08
C THR A 80 -1.04 -8.78 1.04
N MET A 81 -1.02 -7.53 1.49
CA MET A 81 -1.97 -7.08 2.50
C MET A 81 -3.41 -7.09 1.97
N GLU A 82 -3.59 -6.89 0.67
CA GLU A 82 -4.90 -7.02 0.02
C GLU A 82 -5.46 -8.44 0.11
N GLY A 83 -4.59 -9.46 0.09
CA GLY A 83 -4.99 -10.87 0.33
C GLY A 83 -5.50 -11.15 1.75
N LEU A 84 -5.36 -10.19 2.66
CA LEU A 84 -5.96 -10.19 4.00
C LEU A 84 -7.29 -9.40 4.06
N THR A 85 -7.91 -9.14 2.92
CA THR A 85 -9.17 -8.41 2.77
C THR A 85 -10.10 -9.14 1.81
N ASP A 86 -11.30 -8.63 1.63
CA ASP A 86 -12.23 -9.13 0.61
C ASP A 86 -11.85 -8.70 -0.82
N MET A 87 -10.75 -7.95 -1.00
CA MET A 87 -10.31 -7.51 -2.33
C MET A 87 -9.80 -8.66 -3.19
N CYS A 88 -8.97 -9.53 -2.63
CA CYS A 88 -8.44 -10.66 -3.40
C CYS A 88 -8.16 -11.91 -2.57
N ASP A 89 -8.21 -13.05 -3.23
CA ASP A 89 -7.57 -14.27 -2.79
C ASP A 89 -6.19 -14.39 -3.45
N MET A 90 -5.35 -15.28 -2.94
CA MET A 90 -4.03 -15.57 -3.52
C MET A 90 -4.03 -16.96 -4.13
N THR A 91 -3.37 -17.16 -5.27
CA THR A 91 -3.31 -18.48 -5.90
C THR A 91 -2.70 -19.56 -5.01
N ARG A 92 -1.85 -19.16 -4.07
CA ARG A 92 -1.34 -20.04 -3.01
C ARG A 92 -2.15 -19.87 -1.74
N ILE A 93 -2.57 -20.99 -1.15
CA ILE A 93 -3.08 -20.97 0.23
C ILE A 93 -1.96 -20.52 1.13
N GLN A 94 -2.09 -19.32 1.67
CA GLN A 94 -1.05 -18.78 2.50
C GLN A 94 -1.23 -19.30 3.92
N ARG A 95 -0.26 -20.05 4.38
CA ARG A 95 -0.15 -20.44 5.79
C ARG A 95 -0.13 -19.25 6.74
N CYS A 96 -0.10 -18.07 6.16
CA CYS A 96 0.13 -16.82 6.83
C CYS A 96 -1.05 -15.86 6.83
N GLN A 97 -2.27 -16.23 6.53
CA GLN A 97 -3.39 -15.29 6.66
C GLN A 97 -3.96 -15.33 8.07
N PRO A 98 -3.93 -14.22 8.82
CA PRO A 98 -4.66 -14.15 10.08
C PRO A 98 -6.10 -14.54 9.82
N GLY A 99 -6.56 -15.56 10.48
CA GLY A 99 -7.90 -16.06 10.31
C GLY A 99 -8.10 -17.21 9.31
N LYS A 100 -7.26 -17.40 8.30
CA LYS A 100 -7.39 -18.58 7.43
C LYS A 100 -6.95 -19.88 8.09
N GLN A 101 -6.08 -19.83 9.09
CA GLN A 101 -5.68 -21.00 9.87
C GLN A 101 -6.13 -21.02 11.33
N GLY A 102 -6.95 -20.07 11.73
CA GLY A 102 -7.54 -20.10 13.07
C GLY A 102 -6.63 -19.69 14.23
N ASP A 103 -5.32 -19.58 14.09
CA ASP A 103 -4.43 -19.29 15.22
C ASP A 103 -3.78 -17.89 15.20
N GLY A 104 -3.91 -17.12 14.12
CA GLY A 104 -3.42 -15.73 14.06
C GLY A 104 -1.92 -15.53 14.30
N SER A 105 -1.20 -16.59 14.64
CA SER A 105 0.16 -16.49 15.17
C SER A 105 1.23 -16.30 14.10
N THR A 106 1.03 -16.80 12.88
CA THR A 106 2.13 -16.94 11.95
C THR A 106 2.31 -15.75 11.01
N VAL A 107 1.26 -14.96 10.75
CA VAL A 107 1.30 -13.82 9.82
C VAL A 107 1.77 -12.55 10.46
N ILE A 108 1.37 -12.36 11.66
CA ILE A 108 1.59 -11.17 12.45
C ILE A 108 3.10 -10.91 12.56
N TYR A 109 3.89 -11.96 12.69
CA TYR A 109 5.35 -11.85 12.79
C TYR A 109 6.06 -11.60 11.44
N ALA A 110 5.46 -11.95 10.33
CA ALA A 110 6.10 -11.77 9.01
C ALA A 110 5.96 -10.35 8.46
N VAL A 111 4.96 -9.61 8.88
CA VAL A 111 4.58 -8.30 8.30
C VAL A 111 5.55 -7.15 8.68
N GLY A 112 6.61 -7.35 9.30
CA GLY A 112 7.52 -6.26 9.60
C GLY A 112 8.80 -6.71 10.26
N TYR A 113 8.76 -7.92 10.76
CA TYR A 113 9.87 -8.56 11.43
C TYR A 113 10.37 -9.73 10.62
N ASN A 114 11.14 -9.49 9.60
CA ASN A 114 12.00 -10.55 9.13
C ASN A 114 13.30 -10.45 9.93
N SER A 115 13.61 -11.50 10.68
CA SER A 115 14.86 -11.62 11.43
C SER A 115 16.10 -11.69 10.54
N ASP A 116 15.92 -11.87 9.24
CA ASP A 116 16.98 -11.79 8.24
C ASP A 116 17.18 -10.32 7.86
N ALA A 117 18.22 -9.70 8.42
CA ALA A 117 18.63 -8.33 8.11
C ALA A 117 19.02 -8.14 6.62
N SER A 118 19.18 -9.22 5.87
CA SER A 118 19.38 -9.19 4.41
C SER A 118 18.05 -9.14 3.64
N SER A 119 16.93 -9.36 4.31
CA SER A 119 15.61 -9.38 3.67
C SER A 119 15.13 -7.96 3.38
N LYS A 120 14.80 -7.70 2.12
CA LYS A 120 14.21 -6.45 1.62
C LYS A 120 12.84 -6.11 2.26
N THR A 121 12.36 -6.90 3.20
CA THR A 121 11.04 -6.82 3.81
C THR A 121 11.06 -6.46 5.30
N ALA A 122 12.23 -6.17 5.85
CA ALA A 122 12.39 -5.80 7.26
C ALA A 122 11.95 -4.34 7.52
N LYS A 123 10.65 -4.05 7.38
CA LYS A 123 10.10 -2.69 7.48
C LYS A 123 10.41 -2.02 8.82
N VAL A 124 10.24 -2.74 9.93
CA VAL A 124 10.43 -2.18 11.27
C VAL A 124 11.88 -1.75 11.52
N PRO A 125 12.90 -2.63 11.41
CA PRO A 125 14.28 -2.21 11.63
C PRO A 125 14.74 -1.14 10.65
N TYR A 126 14.27 -1.16 9.41
CA TYR A 126 14.65 -0.12 8.44
C TYR A 126 14.00 1.22 8.73
N SER A 127 12.75 1.24 9.22
CA SER A 127 12.12 2.48 9.64
C SER A 127 12.88 3.12 10.80
N TRP A 128 13.23 2.35 11.83
CA TRP A 128 14.00 2.88 12.97
C TRP A 128 15.39 3.38 12.58
N LYS A 129 16.09 2.65 11.70
CA LYS A 129 17.37 3.12 11.15
C LYS A 129 17.21 4.42 10.36
N SER A 130 16.18 4.52 9.52
CA SER A 130 15.93 5.73 8.74
C SER A 130 15.54 6.91 9.61
N ILE A 131 14.76 6.69 10.68
CA ILE A 131 14.47 7.73 11.70
C ILE A 131 15.76 8.21 12.36
N ARG A 132 16.68 7.31 12.71
CA ARG A 132 17.97 7.71 13.27
C ARG A 132 18.80 8.54 12.27
N VAL A 133 18.88 8.11 11.00
CA VAL A 133 19.56 8.88 9.94
C VAL A 133 18.94 10.27 9.79
N ALA A 134 17.62 10.36 9.80
CA ALA A 134 16.91 11.64 9.74
C ALA A 134 17.25 12.54 10.94
N ASN A 135 17.20 12.01 12.17
CA ASN A 135 17.56 12.75 13.38
C ASN A 135 19.03 13.19 13.39
N MET A 136 19.97 12.31 12.92
CA MET A 136 21.38 12.69 12.75
C MET A 136 21.54 13.82 11.73
N THR A 137 20.79 13.78 10.64
CA THR A 137 20.79 14.85 9.62
C THR A 137 20.28 16.16 10.18
N ILE A 138 19.13 16.16 10.87
CA ILE A 138 18.59 17.35 11.52
C ILE A 138 19.57 17.94 12.54
N ARG A 139 20.16 17.11 13.39
CA ARG A 139 21.11 17.54 14.41
C ARG A 139 22.36 18.20 13.83
N ASN A 140 22.89 17.65 12.73
CA ASN A 140 24.20 18.01 12.20
C ASN A 140 24.14 18.93 10.98
N ILE A 141 22.96 19.39 10.55
CA ILE A 141 22.79 20.18 9.31
C ILE A 141 23.63 21.46 9.32
N ASP A 142 23.87 22.06 10.48
CA ASP A 142 24.66 23.27 10.63
C ASP A 142 26.17 23.06 10.51
N MET A 143 26.64 21.81 10.57
CA MET A 143 28.03 21.47 10.29
C MET A 143 28.41 21.57 8.82
N LEU A 144 27.43 21.61 7.93
CA LEU A 144 27.61 21.61 6.48
C LEU A 144 28.16 22.95 6.00
N GLN A 145 29.38 22.93 5.39
CA GLN A 145 30.15 24.13 5.07
C GLN A 145 30.18 24.46 3.57
N ASP A 146 30.14 23.45 2.69
CA ASP A 146 30.32 23.60 1.25
C ASP A 146 29.05 23.41 0.42
N ALA A 147 27.88 23.47 1.06
CA ALA A 147 26.59 23.43 0.41
C ALA A 147 25.98 24.83 0.17
N THR A 148 25.21 24.97 -0.87
CA THR A 148 24.32 26.13 -1.04
C THR A 148 23.19 26.07 -0.01
N ASP A 149 22.57 27.22 0.28
CA ASP A 149 21.39 27.30 1.17
C ASP A 149 20.26 26.37 0.69
N ARG A 150 20.04 26.30 -0.61
CA ARG A 150 19.05 25.40 -1.23
C ARG A 150 19.37 23.93 -0.97
N GLU A 151 20.61 23.50 -1.14
CA GLU A 151 21.03 22.10 -0.90
C GLU A 151 20.92 21.74 0.57
N LYS A 152 21.27 22.67 1.46
CA LYS A 152 21.14 22.51 2.90
C LYS A 152 19.66 22.34 3.30
N LYS A 153 18.79 23.21 2.80
CA LYS A 153 17.34 23.16 3.02
C LYS A 153 16.74 21.88 2.43
N ASP A 154 17.17 21.45 1.24
CA ASP A 154 16.68 20.22 0.63
C ASP A 154 16.98 18.99 1.50
N LEU A 155 18.20 18.84 2.00
CA LEU A 155 18.55 17.74 2.91
C LEU A 155 17.75 17.79 4.21
N LEU A 156 17.59 18.98 4.79
CA LEU A 156 16.84 19.18 6.03
C LEU A 156 15.35 18.85 5.87
N ALA A 157 14.73 19.34 4.79
CA ALA A 157 13.33 19.05 4.48
C ALA A 157 13.08 17.55 4.27
N GLN A 158 13.96 16.90 3.51
CA GLN A 158 13.89 15.46 3.32
C GLN A 158 14.07 14.69 4.64
N ALA A 159 14.90 15.17 5.57
CA ALA A 159 15.09 14.52 6.87
C ALA A 159 13.80 14.57 7.71
N TYR A 160 13.14 15.71 7.82
CA TYR A 160 11.83 15.81 8.47
C TYR A 160 10.80 14.91 7.78
N PHE A 161 10.75 14.93 6.46
CA PHE A 161 9.86 14.07 5.68
C PHE A 161 10.09 12.58 5.96
N VAL A 162 11.33 12.11 5.94
CA VAL A 162 11.69 10.70 6.17
C VAL A 162 11.32 10.28 7.59
N ARG A 163 11.56 11.14 8.59
CA ARG A 163 11.18 10.87 9.97
C ARG A 163 9.67 10.67 10.12
N ALA A 164 8.88 11.60 9.59
CA ALA A 164 7.43 11.52 9.58
C ALA A 164 6.92 10.29 8.82
N TYR A 165 7.45 10.05 7.63
CA TYR A 165 7.06 8.93 6.77
C TYR A 165 7.30 7.57 7.45
N CYS A 166 8.45 7.39 8.05
CA CYS A 166 8.77 6.13 8.73
C CYS A 166 7.88 5.89 9.96
N HIS A 167 7.61 6.93 10.76
CA HIS A 167 6.67 6.82 11.87
C HIS A 167 5.25 6.54 11.38
N PHE A 168 4.80 7.18 10.31
CA PHE A 168 3.47 6.95 9.74
C PHE A 168 3.31 5.51 9.20
N GLU A 169 4.31 4.99 8.50
CA GLU A 169 4.27 3.63 7.98
C GLU A 169 4.31 2.57 9.10
N LEU A 170 4.99 2.85 10.21
CA LEU A 170 4.91 2.02 11.42
C LEU A 170 3.53 2.13 12.07
N PHE A 171 2.98 3.34 12.19
CA PHE A 171 1.64 3.57 12.73
C PHE A 171 0.57 2.79 11.96
N ARG A 172 0.59 2.82 10.63
CA ARG A 172 -0.38 2.10 9.79
C ARG A 172 -0.48 0.61 10.11
N LEU A 173 0.61 0.00 10.58
CA LEU A 173 0.67 -1.42 10.90
C LEU A 173 0.45 -1.71 12.39
N TYR A 174 1.08 -0.93 13.26
CA TYR A 174 1.19 -1.26 14.68
C TYR A 174 0.38 -0.33 15.60
N GLY A 175 -0.25 0.70 15.06
CA GLY A 175 -0.84 1.77 15.86
C GLY A 175 0.21 2.73 16.41
N SER A 176 -0.15 3.48 17.40
CA SER A 176 0.75 4.46 18.02
C SER A 176 1.97 3.81 18.67
N LEU A 177 3.07 4.52 18.59
CA LEU A 177 4.39 4.17 19.10
C LEU A 177 5.00 5.38 19.81
N PRO A 178 6.13 5.23 20.53
CA PRO A 178 6.94 6.39 20.90
C PRO A 178 7.39 7.14 19.65
N TYR A 179 7.26 8.47 19.67
CA TYR A 179 7.78 9.32 18.59
C TYR A 179 9.22 9.73 18.87
N ILE A 180 10.16 9.25 18.05
CA ILE A 180 11.59 9.46 18.24
C ILE A 180 12.04 10.64 17.39
N ASP A 181 12.16 11.82 18.00
CA ASP A 181 12.50 13.10 17.36
C ASP A 181 13.92 13.57 17.65
N LYS A 182 14.72 12.77 18.37
CA LYS A 182 16.14 13.04 18.69
C LYS A 182 17.02 11.84 18.38
N VAL A 183 18.33 12.08 18.37
CA VAL A 183 19.32 11.00 18.32
C VAL A 183 19.41 10.36 19.70
N MET A 184 18.97 9.12 19.82
CA MET A 184 19.07 8.36 21.07
C MET A 184 20.49 7.82 21.28
N GLY A 185 21.07 8.06 22.45
CA GLY A 185 22.36 7.57 22.90
C GLY A 185 22.24 6.37 23.86
N SER A 186 23.37 5.86 24.34
CA SER A 186 23.42 4.74 25.29
C SER A 186 22.83 5.07 26.64
N GLU A 187 22.89 6.33 27.05
CA GLU A 187 22.40 6.81 28.36
C GLU A 187 20.94 7.26 28.33
N ASP A 188 20.29 7.28 27.16
CA ASP A 188 18.88 7.63 27.04
C ASP A 188 17.97 6.48 27.50
N GLU A 189 16.80 6.81 28.05
CA GLU A 189 15.73 5.85 28.30
C GLU A 189 15.16 5.36 26.97
N TRP A 190 15.26 4.06 26.73
CA TRP A 190 14.78 3.42 25.50
C TRP A 190 13.39 2.79 25.67
N ASP A 191 12.96 2.54 26.90
CA ASP A 191 11.64 1.97 27.19
C ASP A 191 10.60 3.09 27.33
N LEU A 192 10.30 3.72 26.20
CA LEU A 192 9.38 4.85 26.12
C LEU A 192 7.92 4.37 26.04
N PRO A 193 6.97 5.06 26.70
CA PRO A 193 5.55 4.78 26.54
C PRO A 193 5.08 5.13 25.13
N ARG A 194 4.09 4.40 24.64
CA ARG A 194 3.40 4.77 23.39
C ARG A 194 2.57 6.04 23.59
N LEU A 195 2.42 6.80 22.53
CA LEU A 195 1.50 7.94 22.49
C LEU A 195 0.04 7.47 22.30
N SER A 196 -0.92 8.38 22.42
CA SER A 196 -2.23 8.16 21.82
C SER A 196 -2.11 8.15 20.29
N ASP A 197 -3.07 7.52 19.61
CA ASP A 197 -3.11 7.54 18.13
C ASP A 197 -3.19 8.98 17.61
N TYR A 198 -4.02 9.81 18.25
CA TYR A 198 -4.14 11.23 17.93
C TYR A 198 -2.80 11.97 18.07
N ASP A 199 -2.15 11.89 19.24
CA ASP A 199 -0.89 12.62 19.49
C ASP A 199 0.22 12.19 18.53
N MET A 200 0.30 10.88 18.22
CA MET A 200 1.30 10.40 17.27
C MET A 200 1.05 10.94 15.87
N LEU A 201 -0.20 10.92 15.39
CA LEU A 201 -0.57 11.42 14.07
C LEU A 201 -0.40 12.93 13.96
N GLN A 202 -0.66 13.69 15.02
CA GLN A 202 -0.38 15.13 15.08
C GLN A 202 1.12 15.43 14.97
N ARG A 203 1.98 14.69 15.67
CA ARG A 203 3.45 14.85 15.53
C ARG A 203 3.93 14.49 14.13
N ILE A 204 3.41 13.45 13.53
CA ILE A 204 3.68 13.08 12.14
C ILE A 204 3.27 14.21 11.20
N ALA A 205 2.07 14.77 11.37
CA ALA A 205 1.56 15.87 10.56
C ALA A 205 2.41 17.15 10.71
N ALA A 206 2.89 17.44 11.92
CA ALA A 206 3.76 18.59 12.20
C ALA A 206 5.12 18.47 11.50
N ASP A 207 5.74 17.29 11.49
CA ASP A 207 6.98 17.05 10.77
C ASP A 207 6.80 17.16 9.24
N PHE A 208 5.68 16.67 8.69
CA PHE A 208 5.36 16.87 7.28
C PHE A 208 5.13 18.34 6.94
N GLN A 209 4.50 19.11 7.82
CA GLN A 209 4.35 20.57 7.63
C GLN A 209 5.72 21.25 7.64
N THR A 210 6.56 20.94 8.61
CA THR A 210 7.93 21.48 8.69
C THR A 210 8.72 21.15 7.41
N ALA A 211 8.62 19.93 6.91
CA ALA A 211 9.25 19.55 5.65
C ALA A 211 8.72 20.39 4.47
N ALA A 212 7.39 20.58 4.39
CA ALA A 212 6.77 21.35 3.32
C ALA A 212 7.23 22.82 3.34
N ASP A 213 7.27 23.44 4.52
CA ASP A 213 7.69 24.83 4.68
C ASP A 213 9.16 25.04 4.27
N ILE A 214 10.04 24.09 4.61
CA ILE A 214 11.44 24.14 4.22
C ILE A 214 11.61 23.89 2.71
N PHE A 215 10.85 22.96 2.13
CA PHE A 215 10.83 22.75 0.68
C PHE A 215 10.35 24.00 -0.08
N ASP A 216 9.34 24.70 0.42
CA ASP A 216 8.86 25.94 -0.17
C ASP A 216 9.94 27.02 -0.16
N GLN A 217 10.60 27.24 0.98
CA GLN A 217 11.74 28.16 1.10
C GLN A 217 12.90 27.80 0.16
N ALA A 218 13.06 26.52 -0.17
CA ALA A 218 14.07 26.05 -1.12
C ALA A 218 13.63 26.14 -2.59
N GLY A 219 12.36 26.54 -2.86
CA GLY A 219 11.77 26.47 -4.20
C GLY A 219 11.63 25.03 -4.73
N LEU A 220 11.28 24.10 -3.85
CA LEU A 220 11.20 22.67 -4.12
C LEU A 220 9.79 22.10 -3.86
N MET A 221 8.75 22.90 -4.09
CA MET A 221 7.38 22.42 -4.01
C MET A 221 7.10 21.34 -5.07
N ARG A 222 7.79 21.39 -6.21
CA ARG A 222 7.81 20.32 -7.21
C ARG A 222 9.23 20.11 -7.71
N ARG A 223 9.58 18.84 -8.00
CA ARG A 223 10.83 18.45 -8.66
C ARG A 223 10.51 18.11 -10.11
N ASP A 224 10.69 19.06 -11.02
CA ASP A 224 10.41 18.85 -12.44
C ASP A 224 11.71 18.92 -13.25
N PRO A 225 12.07 17.88 -14.04
CA PRO A 225 13.23 17.92 -14.92
C PRO A 225 12.97 18.78 -16.15
N ALA A 226 11.70 18.94 -16.55
CA ALA A 226 11.33 19.71 -17.74
C ALA A 226 11.39 21.22 -17.52
N SER A 227 11.46 21.68 -16.26
CA SER A 227 11.43 23.12 -15.93
C SER A 227 12.71 23.88 -16.32
N GLY A 228 13.71 23.21 -16.89
CA GLY A 228 14.94 23.87 -17.36
C GLY A 228 15.76 24.58 -16.29
N SER A 229 15.38 24.43 -15.02
CA SER A 229 16.02 25.17 -13.90
C SER A 229 17.45 24.71 -13.60
N GLY A 230 17.94 23.67 -14.27
CA GLY A 230 19.34 23.24 -14.24
C GLY A 230 19.86 22.73 -12.88
N HIS A 231 19.02 22.69 -11.84
CA HIS A 231 19.51 22.55 -10.47
C HIS A 231 19.25 21.20 -9.81
N LEU A 232 18.46 20.31 -10.44
CA LEU A 232 18.23 18.96 -9.92
C LEU A 232 18.70 17.94 -10.95
N ALA A 233 19.58 17.04 -10.52
CA ALA A 233 19.91 15.90 -11.33
C ALA A 233 18.62 15.08 -11.57
N ALA A 234 18.45 14.50 -12.77
CA ALA A 234 17.31 13.62 -13.09
C ALA A 234 17.10 12.50 -12.05
N THR A 235 18.12 12.20 -11.26
CA THR A 235 18.12 11.24 -10.15
C THR A 235 17.32 11.68 -8.93
N ASP A 236 17.01 12.97 -8.78
CA ASP A 236 16.32 13.50 -7.59
C ASP A 236 14.80 13.65 -7.77
N GLN A 237 14.27 13.35 -8.96
CA GLN A 237 12.82 13.30 -9.20
C GLN A 237 12.09 12.25 -8.37
N ASP A 238 12.78 11.21 -7.98
CA ASP A 238 12.26 10.13 -7.15
C ASP A 238 12.26 10.49 -5.64
N LYS A 239 12.70 11.68 -5.27
CA LYS A 239 12.70 12.18 -3.90
C LYS A 239 11.42 12.96 -3.59
N PRO A 240 11.00 13.03 -2.32
CA PRO A 240 9.85 13.83 -1.92
C PRO A 240 10.09 15.32 -2.16
N ASN A 241 9.02 16.08 -2.26
CA ASN A 241 8.98 17.53 -2.43
C ASN A 241 7.90 18.14 -1.54
N GLY A 242 7.73 19.46 -1.57
CA GLY A 242 6.78 20.16 -0.70
C GLY A 242 5.34 19.72 -0.90
N VAL A 243 4.89 19.54 -2.15
CA VAL A 243 3.53 19.02 -2.44
C VAL A 243 3.36 17.61 -1.88
N THR A 244 4.39 16.76 -2.00
CA THR A 244 4.35 15.41 -1.41
C THR A 244 4.24 15.47 0.11
N ALA A 245 4.95 16.40 0.76
CA ALA A 245 4.89 16.56 2.21
C ALA A 245 3.51 17.04 2.68
N LEU A 246 2.90 18.02 2.00
CA LEU A 246 1.52 18.44 2.28
C LEU A 246 0.52 17.29 2.06
N ALA A 247 0.67 16.52 1.00
CA ALA A 247 -0.18 15.38 0.71
C ALA A 247 -0.10 14.30 1.80
N MET A 248 1.09 14.01 2.29
CA MET A 248 1.30 13.07 3.39
C MET A 248 0.79 13.60 4.73
N LYS A 249 0.88 14.92 4.99
CA LYS A 249 0.21 15.57 6.12
C LYS A 249 -1.29 15.35 6.05
N GLY A 250 -1.91 15.63 4.90
CA GLY A 250 -3.36 15.42 4.70
C GLY A 250 -3.78 13.97 4.93
N ARG A 251 -2.97 13.00 4.46
CA ARG A 251 -3.22 11.56 4.73
C ARG A 251 -3.12 11.24 6.23
N ALA A 252 -2.12 11.76 6.94
CA ALA A 252 -1.97 11.52 8.38
C ALA A 252 -3.15 12.07 9.17
N LEU A 253 -3.61 13.27 8.85
CA LEU A 253 -4.76 13.90 9.51
C LEU A 253 -6.08 13.20 9.15
N LEU A 254 -6.22 12.64 7.93
CA LEU A 254 -7.36 11.79 7.59
C LEU A 254 -7.42 10.53 8.46
N TYR A 255 -6.26 9.94 8.77
CA TYR A 255 -6.19 8.81 9.71
C TYR A 255 -6.53 9.25 11.14
N SER A 256 -6.09 10.43 11.56
CA SER A 256 -6.42 11.02 12.87
C SER A 256 -7.93 11.24 13.03
N ALA A 257 -8.61 11.69 11.97
CA ALA A 257 -10.05 11.93 11.97
C ALA A 257 -10.88 10.65 11.90
N SER A 258 -10.30 9.53 11.42
CA SER A 258 -11.03 8.30 11.14
C SER A 258 -11.47 7.58 12.43
N PRO A 259 -12.58 6.80 12.40
CA PRO A 259 -13.20 6.19 13.58
C PRO A 259 -12.30 5.36 14.49
N LEU A 260 -11.21 4.78 13.96
CA LEU A 260 -10.27 4.01 14.78
C LEU A 260 -9.45 4.90 15.71
N SER A 261 -9.00 6.06 15.24
CA SER A 261 -8.19 7.03 16.00
C SER A 261 -9.05 8.13 16.66
N ASN A 262 -10.29 8.31 16.17
CA ASN A 262 -11.27 9.28 16.67
C ASN A 262 -12.58 8.58 17.07
N PRO A 263 -12.58 7.73 18.11
CA PRO A 263 -13.76 6.95 18.49
C PRO A 263 -14.91 7.82 19.01
N GLY A 264 -14.63 9.02 19.48
CA GLY A 264 -15.62 10.02 19.89
C GLY A 264 -16.27 10.77 18.72
N ASN A 265 -15.80 10.55 17.51
CA ASN A 265 -16.23 11.26 16.31
C ASN A 265 -16.20 12.79 16.49
N ASP A 266 -15.11 13.31 17.06
CA ASP A 266 -14.90 14.75 17.15
C ASP A 266 -14.82 15.34 15.74
N ILE A 267 -15.77 16.21 15.44
CA ILE A 267 -15.91 16.83 14.11
C ILE A 267 -14.72 17.70 13.76
N SER A 268 -14.07 18.32 14.74
CA SER A 268 -12.92 19.19 14.51
C SER A 268 -11.74 18.44 13.88
N CYS A 269 -11.59 17.14 14.15
CA CYS A 269 -10.58 16.31 13.48
C CYS A 269 -10.87 16.17 11.98
N TRP A 270 -12.15 16.05 11.61
CA TRP A 270 -12.57 15.97 10.20
C TRP A 270 -12.40 17.32 9.50
N GLU A 271 -12.71 18.43 10.19
CA GLU A 271 -12.48 19.79 9.69
C GLU A 271 -11.00 20.03 9.42
N GLU A 272 -10.12 19.71 10.37
CA GLU A 272 -8.67 19.79 10.21
C GLU A 272 -8.17 18.93 9.03
N ALA A 273 -8.67 17.69 8.91
CA ALA A 273 -8.33 16.81 7.81
C ALA A 273 -8.80 17.36 6.45
N ALA A 274 -9.99 17.97 6.39
CA ALA A 274 -10.53 18.57 5.18
C ALA A 274 -9.69 19.77 4.72
N GLU A 275 -9.35 20.67 5.65
CA GLU A 275 -8.50 21.83 5.35
C GLU A 275 -7.10 21.43 4.88
N ALA A 276 -6.49 20.45 5.54
CA ALA A 276 -5.16 19.97 5.17
C ALA A 276 -5.15 19.28 3.79
N ASN A 277 -6.16 18.46 3.49
CA ASN A 277 -6.27 17.78 2.20
C ASN A 277 -6.64 18.77 1.08
N TRP A 278 -7.46 19.79 1.36
CA TRP A 278 -7.68 20.87 0.39
C TRP A 278 -6.39 21.63 0.10
N THR A 279 -5.65 22.01 1.14
CA THR A 279 -4.36 22.70 0.99
C THR A 279 -3.39 21.91 0.12
N ALA A 280 -3.29 20.59 0.36
CA ALA A 280 -2.45 19.70 -0.42
C ALA A 280 -2.93 19.61 -1.88
N LEU A 281 -4.24 19.43 -2.10
CA LEU A 281 -4.84 19.34 -3.43
C LEU A 281 -4.64 20.63 -4.21
N LYS A 282 -4.95 21.77 -3.61
CA LYS A 282 -4.73 23.08 -4.22
C LYS A 282 -3.26 23.30 -4.58
N SER A 283 -2.36 23.01 -3.65
CA SER A 283 -0.92 23.12 -3.90
C SER A 283 -0.48 22.21 -5.05
N ALA A 284 -0.99 20.98 -5.13
CA ALA A 284 -0.68 20.09 -6.24
C ALA A 284 -1.13 20.67 -7.59
N LEU A 285 -2.35 21.18 -7.67
CA LEU A 285 -2.88 21.79 -8.89
C LEU A 285 -2.11 23.05 -9.29
N ASP A 286 -1.80 23.92 -8.33
CA ASP A 286 -1.02 25.16 -8.55
C ASP A 286 0.39 24.87 -9.08
N HIS A 287 0.97 23.71 -8.71
CA HIS A 287 2.28 23.26 -9.19
C HIS A 287 2.20 22.31 -10.40
N GLY A 288 1.05 22.26 -11.11
CA GLY A 288 0.90 21.59 -12.39
C GLY A 288 0.80 20.07 -12.32
N TYR A 289 0.45 19.49 -11.17
CA TYR A 289 -0.02 18.12 -11.13
C TYR A 289 -1.43 18.04 -11.72
N LEU A 290 -1.74 16.95 -12.42
CA LEU A 290 -3.04 16.77 -13.06
C LEU A 290 -3.41 15.28 -13.11
N LEU A 291 -4.70 14.98 -13.10
CA LEU A 291 -5.19 13.63 -13.35
C LEU A 291 -4.91 13.25 -14.81
N LEU A 292 -4.35 12.06 -15.02
CA LEU A 292 -4.15 11.55 -16.37
C LEU A 292 -5.50 11.23 -17.02
N ALA A 293 -5.63 11.50 -18.30
CA ALA A 293 -6.78 11.09 -19.08
C ALA A 293 -6.96 9.55 -19.06
N LYS A 294 -8.18 9.08 -19.32
CA LYS A 294 -8.54 7.66 -19.31
C LYS A 294 -7.57 6.77 -20.08
N GLU A 295 -7.17 7.22 -21.28
CA GLU A 295 -6.29 6.49 -22.20
C GLU A 295 -4.85 6.34 -21.67
N LYS A 296 -4.48 7.19 -20.70
CA LYS A 296 -3.16 7.20 -20.04
C LYS A 296 -3.20 6.75 -18.58
N TYR A 297 -4.35 6.28 -18.11
CA TYR A 297 -4.51 5.86 -16.72
C TYR A 297 -3.45 4.85 -16.28
N THR A 298 -3.12 3.90 -17.13
CA THR A 298 -2.14 2.84 -16.87
C THR A 298 -0.70 3.33 -16.82
N ASP A 299 -0.39 4.52 -17.36
CA ASP A 299 0.95 5.11 -17.30
C ASP A 299 1.38 5.39 -15.84
N ASN A 300 0.42 5.46 -14.92
CA ASN A 300 0.70 5.54 -13.49
C ASN A 300 1.37 4.28 -12.92
N PHE A 301 1.25 3.13 -13.58
CA PHE A 301 1.65 1.83 -13.03
C PHE A 301 2.77 1.18 -13.83
N TYR A 302 2.85 1.42 -15.13
CA TYR A 302 3.87 0.84 -16.01
C TYR A 302 4.13 1.65 -17.26
N GLY A 303 5.29 1.45 -17.85
CA GLY A 303 5.70 2.05 -19.14
C GLY A 303 6.29 3.45 -19.03
N THR A 304 5.89 4.25 -18.07
CA THR A 304 6.31 5.65 -17.91
C THR A 304 6.83 5.91 -16.49
N LYS A 305 7.90 6.71 -16.39
CA LYS A 305 8.37 7.24 -15.10
C LYS A 305 7.80 8.65 -14.89
N TYR A 306 7.43 8.95 -13.65
CA TYR A 306 7.15 10.32 -13.22
C TYR A 306 6.06 11.01 -14.04
N THR A 307 4.86 10.46 -14.01
CA THR A 307 3.70 11.10 -14.62
C THR A 307 3.30 12.37 -13.85
N ASN A 308 2.52 13.25 -14.49
CA ASN A 308 2.00 14.44 -13.81
C ASN A 308 0.93 14.14 -12.73
N GLU A 309 0.48 12.90 -12.61
CA GLU A 309 -0.42 12.47 -11.54
C GLU A 309 0.34 11.96 -10.30
N GLN A 310 1.55 11.43 -10.48
CA GLN A 310 2.37 10.88 -9.40
C GLN A 310 3.06 11.99 -8.61
N LEU A 311 2.69 12.17 -7.34
CA LEU A 311 3.38 13.08 -6.44
C LEU A 311 4.67 12.44 -5.93
N TRP A 312 4.61 11.15 -5.63
CA TRP A 312 5.76 10.35 -5.22
C TRP A 312 5.54 8.88 -5.57
N ALA A 313 6.55 8.25 -6.13
CA ALA A 313 6.45 6.88 -6.58
C ALA A 313 7.78 6.14 -6.40
N TYR A 314 7.70 4.83 -6.28
CA TYR A 314 8.83 3.94 -6.46
C TYR A 314 8.86 3.46 -7.91
N THR A 315 9.95 3.73 -8.61
CA THR A 315 10.16 3.22 -9.96
C THR A 315 11.31 2.22 -9.96
N SER A 316 11.13 1.08 -10.63
CA SER A 316 12.25 0.20 -10.91
C SER A 316 13.22 0.91 -11.86
N GLY A 317 14.50 0.97 -11.51
CA GLY A 317 15.53 1.71 -12.27
C GLY A 317 15.78 1.22 -13.70
N SER A 318 15.30 0.03 -14.04
CA SER A 318 15.41 -0.59 -15.37
C SER A 318 14.14 -1.36 -15.67
N THR A 319 13.92 -1.67 -16.95
CA THR A 319 12.94 -2.66 -17.36
C THR A 319 13.20 -3.93 -16.55
N THR A 320 12.25 -4.28 -15.71
CA THR A 320 12.39 -5.46 -14.88
C THR A 320 12.28 -6.70 -15.75
N ASN A 321 13.31 -7.49 -15.73
CA ASN A 321 13.20 -8.85 -16.23
C ASN A 321 12.11 -9.58 -15.45
N TYR A 322 11.36 -10.40 -16.15
CA TYR A 322 10.38 -11.35 -15.66
C TYR A 322 10.75 -12.09 -14.36
N ASN A 323 12.02 -12.25 -14.08
CA ASN A 323 12.56 -12.88 -12.87
C ASN A 323 12.60 -11.95 -11.64
N ASN A 324 12.09 -10.72 -11.73
CA ASN A 324 12.03 -9.86 -10.56
C ASN A 324 10.94 -10.37 -9.60
N ASP A 325 11.30 -10.57 -8.35
CA ASP A 325 10.42 -11.04 -7.27
C ASP A 325 9.09 -10.28 -7.17
N ARG A 326 9.07 -9.01 -7.55
CA ARG A 326 7.88 -8.17 -7.57
C ARG A 326 6.86 -8.59 -8.62
N VAL A 327 7.32 -8.80 -9.85
CA VAL A 327 6.44 -9.26 -10.95
C VAL A 327 5.92 -10.66 -10.65
N GLN A 328 6.74 -11.52 -10.09
CA GLN A 328 6.34 -12.88 -9.74
C GLN A 328 5.26 -12.95 -8.66
N ALA A 329 5.15 -11.94 -7.79
CA ALA A 329 4.12 -11.89 -6.76
C ALA A 329 2.73 -11.60 -7.34
N PHE A 330 2.66 -10.90 -8.48
CA PHE A 330 1.40 -10.44 -9.08
C PHE A 330 0.99 -11.23 -10.31
N VAL A 331 1.95 -11.77 -11.06
CA VAL A 331 1.67 -12.49 -12.30
C VAL A 331 1.18 -13.89 -12.02
N PRO A 332 0.00 -14.26 -12.50
CA PRO A 332 -0.51 -15.63 -12.39
C PRO A 332 0.46 -16.65 -13.02
N TYR A 333 0.53 -17.83 -12.44
CA TYR A 333 1.38 -18.91 -12.94
C TYR A 333 1.17 -19.21 -14.43
N CYS A 334 -0.07 -19.16 -14.89
CA CYS A 334 -0.44 -19.44 -16.27
C CYS A 334 0.19 -18.46 -17.28
N PHE A 335 0.56 -17.26 -16.85
CA PHE A 335 1.27 -16.27 -17.65
C PHE A 335 2.78 -16.25 -17.37
N SER A 336 3.21 -17.05 -16.41
CA SER A 336 4.60 -17.13 -16.00
C SER A 336 5.10 -18.56 -16.15
N ASN A 337 6.19 -18.76 -16.86
CA ASN A 337 6.86 -20.05 -16.89
C ASN A 337 7.56 -20.39 -15.56
N ASN A 338 7.33 -19.60 -14.50
CA ASN A 338 8.00 -19.75 -13.22
C ASN A 338 7.11 -20.43 -12.18
N ALA A 339 7.61 -21.50 -11.59
CA ALA A 339 6.93 -22.33 -10.58
C ALA A 339 6.54 -21.59 -9.27
N PHE A 340 6.94 -20.34 -9.11
CA PHE A 340 6.79 -19.58 -7.86
C PHE A 340 5.80 -18.41 -7.94
N SER A 341 5.08 -18.26 -9.03
CA SER A 341 4.11 -17.16 -9.20
C SER A 341 2.89 -17.36 -8.32
N SER A 342 2.56 -16.37 -7.54
CA SER A 342 1.48 -16.40 -6.55
C SER A 342 0.40 -15.35 -6.83
N GLY A 343 0.02 -15.13 -8.06
CA GLY A 343 -0.88 -14.07 -8.51
C GLY A 343 -2.01 -13.68 -7.55
N GLN A 344 -2.32 -12.41 -7.52
CA GLN A 344 -3.52 -11.89 -6.86
C GLN A 344 -4.75 -12.23 -7.69
N CYS A 345 -5.78 -12.71 -7.02
CA CYS A 345 -7.04 -13.12 -7.66
C CYS A 345 -8.18 -12.29 -7.05
N PRO A 346 -8.65 -11.24 -7.74
CA PRO A 346 -9.80 -10.49 -7.29
C PRO A 346 -10.95 -11.41 -6.88
N THR A 347 -11.60 -11.13 -5.76
CA THR A 347 -12.81 -11.84 -5.36
C THR A 347 -14.02 -11.31 -6.11
N GLN A 348 -15.14 -12.02 -6.10
CA GLN A 348 -16.39 -11.48 -6.63
C GLN A 348 -16.87 -10.29 -5.78
N ASN A 349 -16.61 -10.31 -4.46
CA ASN A 349 -16.90 -9.18 -3.56
C ASN A 349 -16.23 -7.88 -4.04
N PHE A 350 -14.99 -7.99 -4.50
CA PHE A 350 -14.27 -6.83 -5.04
C PHE A 350 -14.71 -6.48 -6.47
N VAL A 351 -14.96 -7.47 -7.32
CA VAL A 351 -15.48 -7.24 -8.69
C VAL A 351 -16.82 -6.48 -8.66
N ASP A 352 -17.64 -6.72 -7.65
CA ASP A 352 -18.91 -6.02 -7.49
C ASP A 352 -18.75 -4.54 -7.10
N LYS A 353 -17.58 -4.11 -6.58
CA LYS A 353 -17.30 -2.68 -6.30
C LYS A 353 -17.17 -1.85 -7.58
N PHE A 354 -16.85 -2.46 -8.72
CA PHE A 354 -16.91 -1.78 -10.01
C PHE A 354 -18.38 -1.63 -10.42
N GLU A 355 -18.89 -0.43 -10.36
CA GLU A 355 -20.26 -0.09 -10.73
C GLU A 355 -20.57 -0.41 -12.20
N THR A 356 -21.82 -0.29 -12.61
CA THR A 356 -22.12 -0.24 -14.05
C THR A 356 -21.62 1.05 -14.67
N ALA A 357 -21.46 1.11 -15.98
CA ALA A 357 -21.10 2.34 -16.70
C ALA A 357 -22.13 3.47 -16.50
N GLY A 358 -23.36 3.14 -16.13
CA GLY A 358 -24.40 4.08 -15.73
C GLY A 358 -24.35 4.50 -14.26
N GLY A 359 -23.34 4.05 -13.48
CA GLY A 359 -23.14 4.45 -12.09
C GLY A 359 -24.01 3.69 -11.08
N TYR A 360 -24.64 2.59 -11.47
CA TYR A 360 -25.38 1.75 -10.54
C TYR A 360 -24.44 0.84 -9.75
N PRO A 361 -24.52 0.85 -8.40
CA PRO A 361 -23.71 -0.02 -7.56
C PRO A 361 -24.17 -1.48 -7.67
N LEU A 362 -23.27 -2.43 -7.34
CA LEU A 362 -23.50 -3.86 -7.47
C LEU A 362 -23.08 -4.66 -6.22
N ASN A 363 -22.74 -3.98 -5.11
CA ASN A 363 -22.13 -4.63 -3.94
C ASN A 363 -23.09 -5.58 -3.22
N THR A 364 -24.40 -5.30 -3.25
CA THR A 364 -25.42 -6.11 -2.58
C THR A 364 -26.38 -6.76 -3.58
N PRO A 365 -27.10 -7.83 -3.19
CA PRO A 365 -28.14 -8.40 -4.04
C PRO A 365 -29.21 -7.39 -4.46
N GLU A 366 -29.57 -6.47 -3.56
CA GLU A 366 -30.58 -5.43 -3.79
C GLU A 366 -30.08 -4.41 -4.82
N GLU A 367 -28.82 -3.97 -4.72
CA GLU A 367 -28.19 -3.08 -5.69
C GLU A 367 -28.13 -3.73 -7.08
N ARG A 368 -27.75 -5.01 -7.17
CA ARG A 368 -27.75 -5.74 -8.45
C ARG A 368 -29.13 -5.89 -9.04
N ALA A 369 -30.14 -6.19 -8.21
CA ALA A 369 -31.53 -6.28 -8.66
C ALA A 369 -32.02 -4.93 -9.20
N ALA A 370 -31.69 -3.81 -8.53
CA ALA A 370 -32.01 -2.47 -8.99
C ALA A 370 -31.32 -2.13 -10.32
N ALA A 371 -30.03 -2.45 -10.45
CA ALA A 371 -29.28 -2.27 -11.69
C ALA A 371 -29.85 -3.12 -12.84
N THR A 372 -30.26 -4.36 -12.55
CA THR A 372 -30.93 -5.25 -13.53
C THR A 372 -32.30 -4.69 -13.97
N ALA A 373 -33.12 -4.23 -13.02
CA ALA A 373 -34.39 -3.63 -13.32
C ALA A 373 -34.24 -2.36 -14.17
N ALA A 374 -33.15 -1.61 -14.00
CA ALA A 374 -32.80 -0.45 -14.81
C ALA A 374 -32.19 -0.81 -16.18
N GLY A 375 -32.02 -2.09 -16.52
CA GLY A 375 -31.37 -2.54 -17.76
C GLY A 375 -29.89 -2.27 -17.82
N GLN A 376 -29.24 -2.05 -16.68
CA GLN A 376 -27.81 -1.69 -16.58
C GLN A 376 -26.93 -2.90 -16.29
N TYR A 377 -27.46 -4.00 -15.80
CA TYR A 377 -26.73 -5.19 -15.40
C TYR A 377 -27.47 -6.48 -15.76
N ASP A 378 -26.71 -7.52 -16.10
CA ASP A 378 -27.21 -8.88 -16.34
C ASP A 378 -26.27 -9.87 -15.65
N GLU A 379 -26.80 -10.66 -14.72
CA GLU A 379 -26.06 -11.71 -14.00
C GLU A 379 -25.49 -12.80 -14.94
N GLN A 380 -26.06 -13.00 -16.14
CA GLN A 380 -25.58 -13.94 -17.15
C GLN A 380 -24.73 -13.31 -18.24
N ASN A 381 -24.48 -11.99 -18.14
CA ASN A 381 -23.51 -11.25 -18.93
C ASN A 381 -22.79 -10.20 -18.06
N PRO A 382 -22.14 -10.62 -16.96
CA PRO A 382 -21.77 -9.72 -15.84
C PRO A 382 -20.61 -8.77 -16.14
N TYR A 383 -19.94 -8.89 -17.29
CA TYR A 383 -18.71 -8.17 -17.61
C TYR A 383 -18.91 -7.00 -18.58
N VAL A 384 -20.10 -6.87 -19.15
CA VAL A 384 -20.43 -5.74 -20.03
C VAL A 384 -21.00 -4.57 -19.23
N ASN A 385 -20.94 -3.38 -19.81
CA ASN A 385 -21.49 -2.15 -19.22
C ASN A 385 -20.96 -1.88 -17.78
N ARG A 386 -19.65 -2.04 -17.58
CA ARG A 386 -18.98 -1.86 -16.28
C ARG A 386 -18.14 -0.58 -16.26
N ASP A 387 -17.81 -0.14 -15.07
CA ASP A 387 -16.78 0.89 -14.85
C ASP A 387 -15.56 0.60 -15.72
N PRO A 388 -15.05 1.56 -16.51
CA PRO A 388 -13.91 1.33 -17.41
C PRO A 388 -12.64 0.81 -16.72
N ARG A 389 -12.47 1.07 -15.41
CA ARG A 389 -11.33 0.56 -14.64
C ARG A 389 -11.40 -0.95 -14.41
N PHE A 390 -12.60 -1.56 -14.51
CA PHE A 390 -12.76 -3.01 -14.44
C PHE A 390 -11.88 -3.71 -15.50
N ASP A 391 -11.90 -3.21 -16.73
CA ASP A 391 -11.06 -3.74 -17.81
C ASP A 391 -9.58 -3.49 -17.64
N VAL A 392 -9.17 -2.53 -16.82
CA VAL A 392 -7.76 -2.29 -16.50
C VAL A 392 -7.28 -3.18 -15.38
N VAL A 393 -8.17 -3.49 -14.42
CA VAL A 393 -7.79 -4.14 -13.15
C VAL A 393 -7.95 -5.64 -13.19
N VAL A 394 -8.96 -6.16 -13.89
CA VAL A 394 -9.39 -7.58 -13.77
C VAL A 394 -9.25 -8.33 -15.08
N ILE A 395 -8.67 -9.52 -15.04
CA ILE A 395 -8.74 -10.52 -16.10
C ILE A 395 -9.90 -11.47 -15.75
N TYR A 396 -10.88 -11.55 -16.63
CA TYR A 396 -12.08 -12.37 -16.51
C TYR A 396 -12.27 -13.26 -17.73
N ASN A 397 -13.22 -14.19 -17.69
CA ASN A 397 -13.48 -15.12 -18.79
C ASN A 397 -13.78 -14.38 -20.10
N GLN A 398 -13.13 -14.81 -21.19
CA GLN A 398 -13.20 -14.27 -22.56
C GLN A 398 -12.67 -12.85 -22.75
N LYS A 399 -12.09 -12.24 -21.73
CA LYS A 399 -11.39 -10.96 -21.90
C LYS A 399 -10.24 -11.13 -22.89
N PRO A 400 -10.12 -10.23 -23.90
CA PRO A 400 -8.92 -10.17 -24.72
C PRO A 400 -7.70 -9.76 -23.89
N VAL A 401 -6.67 -10.59 -23.87
CA VAL A 401 -5.40 -10.33 -23.18
C VAL A 401 -4.31 -10.20 -24.23
N GLN A 402 -3.64 -9.03 -24.26
CA GLN A 402 -2.61 -8.75 -25.26
C GLN A 402 -1.52 -9.83 -25.26
N GLY A 403 -1.24 -10.38 -26.46
CA GLY A 403 -0.24 -11.43 -26.65
C GLY A 403 -0.66 -12.83 -26.21
N TYR A 404 -1.86 -13.01 -25.65
CA TYR A 404 -2.38 -14.29 -25.20
C TYR A 404 -3.64 -14.74 -25.95
N GLY A 405 -4.49 -13.83 -26.38
CA GLY A 405 -5.83 -14.09 -26.93
C GLY A 405 -6.92 -13.95 -25.85
N ASN A 406 -8.07 -14.58 -26.06
CA ASN A 406 -9.15 -14.53 -25.07
C ASN A 406 -8.85 -15.44 -23.85
N ALA A 407 -8.99 -14.87 -22.67
CA ALA A 407 -8.75 -15.59 -21.42
C ALA A 407 -9.73 -16.75 -21.24
N SER A 408 -9.23 -17.98 -21.25
CA SER A 408 -10.04 -19.20 -21.04
C SER A 408 -10.13 -19.52 -19.54
N ILE A 409 -11.08 -18.86 -18.87
CA ILE A 409 -11.33 -19.00 -17.41
C ILE A 409 -12.72 -19.63 -17.21
N TYR A 410 -12.87 -20.91 -17.64
CA TYR A 410 -14.13 -21.62 -17.54
C TYR A 410 -13.91 -23.15 -17.45
N VAL A 411 -14.92 -23.86 -17.03
CA VAL A 411 -15.05 -25.31 -17.15
C VAL A 411 -16.08 -25.64 -18.23
N ASN A 412 -15.90 -26.75 -18.93
CA ASN A 412 -16.94 -27.27 -19.83
C ASN A 412 -18.09 -27.85 -18.99
N GLU A 413 -19.26 -28.00 -19.59
CA GLU A 413 -20.45 -28.55 -18.93
C GLU A 413 -20.28 -29.98 -18.40
N ASP A 414 -19.33 -30.73 -18.96
CA ASP A 414 -18.94 -32.06 -18.47
C ASP A 414 -17.86 -32.04 -17.37
N GLY A 415 -17.48 -30.83 -16.91
CA GLY A 415 -16.45 -30.62 -15.88
C GLY A 415 -15.02 -30.63 -16.40
N SER A 416 -14.78 -30.92 -17.68
CA SER A 416 -13.44 -30.87 -18.28
C SER A 416 -12.95 -29.41 -18.44
N LEU A 417 -11.62 -29.24 -18.51
CA LEU A 417 -11.01 -27.96 -18.80
C LEU A 417 -10.71 -27.79 -20.29
N PRO A 418 -10.90 -26.61 -20.87
CA PRO A 418 -10.49 -26.36 -22.25
C PRO A 418 -8.96 -26.40 -22.40
N SER A 419 -8.49 -26.67 -23.61
CA SER A 419 -7.07 -26.52 -23.93
C SER A 419 -6.63 -25.07 -23.67
N GLY A 420 -5.48 -24.89 -23.01
CA GLY A 420 -4.97 -23.56 -22.64
C GLY A 420 -5.77 -22.87 -21.51
N SER A 421 -6.51 -23.64 -20.71
CA SER A 421 -7.25 -23.12 -19.57
C SER A 421 -6.33 -22.40 -18.57
N LEU A 422 -6.69 -21.17 -18.20
CA LEU A 422 -5.96 -20.38 -17.19
C LEU A 422 -6.22 -20.87 -15.75
N ILE A 423 -7.22 -21.74 -15.56
CA ILE A 423 -7.52 -22.36 -14.26
C ILE A 423 -7.07 -23.82 -14.20
N GLN A 424 -6.22 -24.26 -15.13
CA GLN A 424 -5.64 -25.60 -15.10
C GLN A 424 -4.53 -25.66 -14.04
N LYS A 425 -4.74 -26.49 -13.01
CA LYS A 425 -3.73 -26.73 -11.96
C LYS A 425 -2.50 -27.41 -12.55
N ARG A 426 -1.34 -27.04 -12.03
CA ARG A 426 -0.09 -27.72 -12.36
C ARG A 426 -0.10 -29.14 -11.78
N SER A 427 0.40 -30.12 -12.55
CA SER A 427 0.56 -31.49 -12.07
C SER A 427 1.37 -31.53 -10.76
N GLY A 428 0.80 -32.12 -9.72
CA GLY A 428 1.44 -32.25 -8.40
C GLY A 428 1.42 -31.01 -7.51
N SER A 429 0.68 -29.96 -7.86
CA SER A 429 0.52 -28.77 -7.03
C SER A 429 -0.95 -28.37 -6.91
N GLU A 430 -1.40 -28.09 -5.71
CA GLU A 430 -2.71 -27.46 -5.48
C GLU A 430 -2.66 -25.94 -5.69
N ASP A 431 -1.44 -25.38 -5.82
CA ASP A 431 -1.17 -23.96 -5.92
C ASP A 431 -1.10 -23.48 -7.38
N GLY A 432 -1.26 -22.19 -7.58
CA GLY A 432 -0.87 -21.48 -8.81
C GLY A 432 -2.01 -21.12 -9.75
N VAL A 433 -3.27 -21.43 -9.41
CA VAL A 433 -4.45 -21.02 -10.19
C VAL A 433 -5.45 -20.28 -9.33
N SER A 434 -6.28 -19.46 -9.99
CA SER A 434 -7.34 -18.72 -9.32
C SER A 434 -8.48 -19.65 -8.89
N GLU A 435 -8.85 -19.57 -7.62
CA GLU A 435 -10.09 -20.17 -7.12
C GLU A 435 -11.28 -19.23 -7.25
N THR A 436 -11.05 -17.94 -7.53
CA THR A 436 -12.11 -16.93 -7.71
C THR A 436 -12.62 -16.86 -9.15
N PHE A 437 -11.92 -17.44 -10.11
CA PHE A 437 -12.10 -17.29 -11.56
C PHE A 437 -11.76 -15.89 -12.08
N TYR A 438 -10.90 -15.16 -11.38
CA TYR A 438 -10.37 -13.85 -11.79
C TYR A 438 -8.86 -13.79 -11.56
N TYR A 439 -8.19 -12.90 -12.31
CA TYR A 439 -6.79 -12.53 -12.08
C TYR A 439 -6.64 -11.02 -12.10
N GLU A 440 -5.65 -10.50 -11.37
CA GLU A 440 -5.30 -9.09 -11.41
C GLU A 440 -4.53 -8.75 -12.69
N GLN A 441 -4.84 -7.58 -13.28
CA GLN A 441 -4.16 -7.06 -14.46
C GLN A 441 -3.43 -5.74 -14.22
N LYS A 442 -3.86 -4.93 -13.27
CA LYS A 442 -3.38 -3.55 -13.06
C LYS A 442 -1.86 -3.41 -13.02
N ARG A 443 -1.15 -4.44 -12.57
CA ARG A 443 0.31 -4.46 -12.43
C ARG A 443 1.01 -5.38 -13.39
N THR A 444 0.29 -6.13 -14.16
CA THR A 444 0.87 -7.09 -15.09
C THR A 444 1.16 -6.50 -16.46
N GLY A 445 0.60 -5.32 -16.75
CA GLY A 445 0.76 -4.66 -18.04
C GLY A 445 0.35 -5.55 -19.20
N ALA A 446 1.07 -5.41 -20.33
CA ALA A 446 0.88 -6.30 -21.46
C ALA A 446 1.47 -7.69 -21.14
N LEU A 447 0.60 -8.69 -21.06
CA LEU A 447 0.98 -10.09 -20.93
C LEU A 447 1.30 -10.64 -22.33
N SER A 448 2.34 -11.46 -22.44
CA SER A 448 2.60 -12.23 -23.65
C SER A 448 2.50 -13.73 -23.32
N ASN A 449 2.32 -14.56 -24.33
CA ASN A 449 2.33 -16.02 -24.19
C ASN A 449 3.68 -16.58 -23.66
N LYS A 450 4.68 -15.73 -23.45
CA LYS A 450 6.00 -16.05 -22.87
C LYS A 450 6.23 -15.38 -21.52
N GLY A 451 5.18 -14.81 -20.92
CA GLY A 451 5.27 -14.08 -19.67
C GLY A 451 5.13 -12.58 -19.80
N VAL A 452 5.32 -11.88 -18.69
CA VAL A 452 5.35 -10.40 -18.65
C VAL A 452 6.60 -9.93 -19.38
N GLN A 453 6.40 -9.09 -20.37
CA GLN A 453 7.54 -8.45 -21.06
C GLN A 453 8.25 -7.51 -20.08
N ASN A 454 9.50 -7.15 -20.44
CA ASN A 454 10.29 -6.16 -19.71
C ASN A 454 9.48 -4.85 -19.58
N LEU A 455 8.82 -4.67 -18.46
CA LEU A 455 8.04 -3.48 -18.17
C LEU A 455 8.76 -2.64 -17.13
N LEU A 456 8.75 -1.34 -17.37
CA LEU A 456 9.05 -0.39 -16.34
C LEU A 456 7.85 -0.35 -15.39
N LEU A 457 8.01 -0.89 -14.19
CA LEU A 457 6.98 -0.82 -13.16
C LEU A 457 7.16 0.42 -12.31
N THR A 458 6.06 1.07 -12.03
CA THR A 458 5.97 2.20 -11.09
C THR A 458 4.91 1.88 -10.05
N ASP A 459 5.29 2.01 -8.79
CA ASP A 459 4.36 1.89 -7.66
C ASP A 459 4.11 3.30 -7.09
N PRO A 460 2.97 3.93 -7.35
CA PRO A 460 2.63 5.21 -6.75
C PRO A 460 2.55 5.06 -5.22
N ILE A 461 3.31 5.87 -4.49
CA ILE A 461 3.20 5.97 -3.03
C ILE A 461 2.07 6.93 -2.68
N ILE A 462 1.99 8.02 -3.45
CA ILE A 462 0.88 8.96 -3.41
C ILE A 462 0.72 9.63 -4.78
N ARG A 463 -0.51 9.76 -5.24
CA ARG A 463 -0.87 10.39 -6.50
C ARG A 463 -2.10 11.29 -6.35
N LEU A 464 -2.30 12.17 -7.32
CA LEU A 464 -3.30 13.25 -7.24
C LEU A 464 -4.73 12.73 -7.00
N ALA A 465 -5.11 11.59 -7.59
CA ALA A 465 -6.45 11.01 -7.37
C ALA A 465 -6.72 10.73 -5.89
N GLU A 466 -5.69 10.31 -5.14
CA GLU A 466 -5.85 10.11 -3.70
C GLU A 466 -6.15 11.41 -2.94
N LEU A 467 -5.54 12.54 -3.36
CA LEU A 467 -5.80 13.83 -2.71
C LEU A 467 -7.27 14.25 -2.90
N TYR A 468 -7.82 14.08 -4.10
CA TYR A 468 -9.25 14.30 -4.33
C TYR A 468 -10.12 13.44 -3.43
N LEU A 469 -9.79 12.14 -3.30
CA LEU A 469 -10.57 11.21 -2.49
C LEU A 469 -10.40 11.43 -0.99
N ASN A 470 -9.20 11.82 -0.53
CA ASN A 470 -8.95 12.19 0.86
C ASN A 470 -9.76 13.44 1.23
N TYR A 471 -9.76 14.45 0.35
CA TYR A 471 -10.55 15.66 0.54
C TYR A 471 -12.05 15.35 0.51
N ALA A 472 -12.53 14.57 -0.46
CA ALA A 472 -13.92 14.18 -0.56
C ALA A 472 -14.42 13.48 0.71
N GLU A 473 -13.62 12.56 1.26
CA GLU A 473 -13.94 11.86 2.51
C GLU A 473 -14.00 12.83 3.69
N ALA A 474 -12.94 13.60 3.91
CA ALA A 474 -12.86 14.50 5.05
C ALA A 474 -13.93 15.62 4.99
N ALA A 475 -14.14 16.21 3.81
CA ALA A 475 -15.16 17.26 3.63
C ALA A 475 -16.58 16.71 3.78
N ASN A 476 -16.87 15.48 3.27
CA ASN A 476 -18.17 14.85 3.51
C ASN A 476 -18.42 14.61 4.99
N GLU A 477 -17.44 14.10 5.72
CA GLU A 477 -17.57 13.83 7.15
C GLU A 477 -17.68 15.11 7.98
N ALA A 478 -17.01 16.19 7.59
CA ALA A 478 -17.09 17.47 8.26
C ALA A 478 -18.38 18.25 7.91
N TYR A 479 -18.70 18.35 6.63
CA TYR A 479 -19.63 19.35 6.12
C TYR A 479 -20.79 18.77 5.28
N GLY A 480 -20.77 17.45 4.94
CA GLY A 480 -21.73 16.81 4.06
C GLY A 480 -21.39 16.91 2.57
N PRO A 481 -22.23 16.33 1.67
CA PRO A 481 -21.94 16.21 0.24
C PRO A 481 -21.65 17.54 -0.47
N ASP A 482 -22.46 18.54 -0.20
CA ASP A 482 -22.35 19.88 -0.79
C ASP A 482 -21.47 20.83 0.05
N GLY A 483 -20.89 20.31 1.13
CA GLY A 483 -20.02 21.06 2.01
C GLY A 483 -18.58 21.14 1.48
N GLN A 484 -17.88 22.17 1.93
CA GLN A 484 -16.49 22.43 1.55
C GLN A 484 -15.69 22.97 2.72
N ALA A 485 -14.40 22.67 2.76
CA ALA A 485 -13.49 23.24 3.74
C ALA A 485 -13.37 24.77 3.56
N PRO A 486 -13.04 25.53 4.62
CA PRO A 486 -12.82 26.95 4.51
C PRO A 486 -11.82 27.30 3.39
N GLY A 487 -12.22 28.22 2.50
CA GLY A 487 -11.42 28.61 1.34
C GLY A 487 -11.29 27.57 0.23
N ALA A 488 -11.98 26.43 0.33
CA ALA A 488 -12.03 25.47 -0.75
C ALA A 488 -12.91 25.97 -1.91
N ALA A 489 -12.52 25.62 -3.13
CA ALA A 489 -13.27 25.93 -4.35
C ALA A 489 -14.08 24.72 -4.86
N MET A 490 -14.24 23.68 -4.04
CA MET A 490 -14.80 22.39 -4.44
C MET A 490 -15.53 21.75 -3.25
N THR A 491 -16.69 21.17 -3.49
CA THR A 491 -17.42 20.38 -2.50
C THR A 491 -16.89 18.94 -2.41
N ALA A 492 -17.31 18.19 -1.39
CA ALA A 492 -16.99 16.77 -1.26
C ALA A 492 -17.46 15.96 -2.49
N LEU A 493 -18.68 16.21 -2.95
CA LEU A 493 -19.28 15.53 -4.10
C LEU A 493 -18.54 15.87 -5.41
N GLU A 494 -18.19 17.12 -5.61
CA GLU A 494 -17.42 17.55 -6.80
C GLU A 494 -16.05 16.90 -6.84
N ALA A 495 -15.36 16.81 -5.71
CA ALA A 495 -14.05 16.14 -5.64
C ALA A 495 -14.18 14.64 -6.01
N LEU A 496 -15.17 13.95 -5.48
CA LEU A 496 -15.47 12.57 -5.83
C LEU A 496 -15.76 12.41 -7.32
N ASN A 497 -16.65 13.25 -7.85
CA ASN A 497 -17.07 13.20 -9.26
C ASN A 497 -15.94 13.57 -10.23
N THR A 498 -14.95 14.35 -9.79
CA THR A 498 -13.75 14.65 -10.59
C THR A 498 -12.93 13.39 -10.87
N VAL A 499 -12.74 12.51 -9.88
CA VAL A 499 -12.06 11.23 -10.06
C VAL A 499 -12.86 10.30 -10.98
N ARG A 500 -14.17 10.24 -10.81
CA ARG A 500 -15.08 9.42 -11.61
C ARG A 500 -15.10 9.85 -13.09
N SER A 501 -15.30 11.12 -13.33
CA SER A 501 -15.39 11.68 -14.70
C SER A 501 -14.12 11.49 -15.52
N ARG A 502 -12.94 11.50 -14.88
CA ARG A 502 -11.65 11.26 -15.50
C ARG A 502 -11.60 9.95 -16.30
N VAL A 503 -12.26 8.90 -15.82
CA VAL A 503 -12.34 7.59 -16.47
C VAL A 503 -13.61 7.39 -17.29
N GLY A 504 -14.47 8.40 -17.37
CA GLY A 504 -15.73 8.35 -18.12
C GLY A 504 -16.92 7.79 -17.34
N MET A 505 -16.79 7.70 -16.00
CA MET A 505 -17.93 7.36 -15.14
C MET A 505 -18.84 8.58 -14.96
N PRO A 506 -20.17 8.41 -14.86
CA PRO A 506 -21.09 9.48 -14.53
C PRO A 506 -20.88 9.95 -13.08
N ALA A 507 -21.45 11.11 -12.75
CA ALA A 507 -21.59 11.55 -11.37
C ALA A 507 -22.31 10.47 -10.53
N VAL A 508 -22.07 10.51 -9.22
CA VAL A 508 -22.82 9.66 -8.28
C VAL A 508 -24.31 9.92 -8.44
N LEU A 509 -25.13 8.86 -8.47
CA LEU A 509 -26.56 8.97 -8.62
C LEU A 509 -27.19 9.75 -7.46
N ASP A 510 -28.17 10.59 -7.73
CA ASP A 510 -28.81 11.49 -6.76
C ASP A 510 -29.33 10.78 -5.50
N ALA A 511 -29.77 9.53 -5.63
CA ALA A 511 -30.18 8.72 -4.50
C ALA A 511 -29.10 8.52 -3.41
N TYR A 512 -27.85 8.72 -3.76
CA TYR A 512 -26.69 8.54 -2.86
C TYR A 512 -25.98 9.86 -2.49
N THR A 513 -26.60 11.02 -2.80
CA THR A 513 -26.01 12.33 -2.52
C THR A 513 -26.84 13.18 -1.56
N THR A 514 -27.88 12.59 -0.97
CA THR A 514 -28.85 13.31 -0.14
C THR A 514 -28.28 13.85 1.16
N ASP A 515 -27.31 13.14 1.72
CA ASP A 515 -26.67 13.49 2.99
C ASP A 515 -25.32 12.78 3.14
N ARG A 516 -24.64 13.05 4.25
CA ARG A 516 -23.33 12.50 4.61
C ARG A 516 -23.33 10.96 4.60
N ASP A 517 -24.33 10.36 5.18
CA ASP A 517 -24.40 8.90 5.37
C ASP A 517 -24.68 8.18 4.04
N ALA A 518 -25.45 8.80 3.15
CA ALA A 518 -25.70 8.29 1.80
C ALA A 518 -24.47 8.36 0.91
N LEU A 519 -23.66 9.43 1.00
CA LEU A 519 -22.47 9.61 0.16
C LEU A 519 -21.26 8.81 0.67
N ARG A 520 -21.11 8.62 1.98
CA ARG A 520 -19.97 7.90 2.59
C ARG A 520 -19.67 6.55 1.95
N PRO A 521 -20.64 5.64 1.74
CA PRO A 521 -20.39 4.37 1.06
C PRO A 521 -19.87 4.53 -0.37
N ARG A 522 -20.29 5.57 -1.08
CA ARG A 522 -19.82 5.84 -2.46
C ARG A 522 -18.37 6.32 -2.46
N ILE A 523 -17.99 7.20 -1.53
CA ILE A 523 -16.58 7.62 -1.35
C ILE A 523 -15.71 6.41 -1.01
N LYS A 524 -16.12 5.58 -0.04
CA LYS A 524 -15.39 4.36 0.33
C LYS A 524 -15.24 3.40 -0.86
N ASN A 525 -16.30 3.23 -1.66
CA ASN A 525 -16.28 2.39 -2.84
C ASN A 525 -15.35 2.95 -3.92
N GLU A 526 -15.40 4.26 -4.19
CA GLU A 526 -14.52 4.90 -5.17
C GLU A 526 -13.05 4.78 -4.76
N ARG A 527 -12.74 4.95 -3.47
CA ARG A 527 -11.38 4.72 -2.95
C ARG A 527 -10.94 3.27 -3.18
N ALA A 528 -11.80 2.30 -2.90
CA ALA A 528 -11.50 0.88 -3.09
C ALA A 528 -11.22 0.53 -4.56
N VAL A 529 -11.95 1.13 -5.49
CA VAL A 529 -11.79 0.91 -6.94
C VAL A 529 -10.57 1.66 -7.48
N GLU A 530 -10.45 2.95 -7.18
CA GLU A 530 -9.39 3.80 -7.73
C GLU A 530 -8.01 3.39 -7.22
N LEU A 531 -7.87 3.17 -5.91
CA LEU A 531 -6.60 2.90 -5.24
C LEU A 531 -6.34 1.39 -5.04
N CYS A 532 -7.11 0.52 -5.68
CA CYS A 532 -6.92 -0.94 -5.56
C CYS A 532 -5.51 -1.34 -5.95
N PHE A 533 -4.96 -2.28 -5.20
CA PHE A 533 -3.63 -2.84 -5.43
C PHE A 533 -2.49 -1.79 -5.41
N GLU A 534 -2.69 -0.65 -4.74
CA GLU A 534 -1.68 0.37 -4.51
C GLU A 534 -1.40 0.48 -3.00
N GLY A 535 -0.18 0.14 -2.55
CA GLY A 535 0.31 0.43 -1.21
C GLY A 535 -0.56 0.00 -0.03
N TYR A 536 -1.32 -1.07 -0.14
CA TYR A 536 -2.25 -1.62 0.85
C TYR A 536 -3.25 -0.59 1.43
N HIS A 537 -3.68 0.39 0.60
CA HIS A 537 -4.68 1.38 0.99
C HIS A 537 -5.95 0.74 1.55
N TYR A 538 -6.53 -0.21 0.81
CA TYR A 538 -7.78 -0.83 1.21
C TYR A 538 -7.67 -1.61 2.53
N TYR A 539 -6.55 -2.31 2.76
CA TYR A 539 -6.29 -2.97 4.04
C TYR A 539 -6.33 -1.99 5.22
N CYS A 540 -5.71 -0.81 5.06
CA CYS A 540 -5.71 0.23 6.07
C CYS A 540 -7.05 0.95 6.17
N ASP A 541 -7.68 1.25 5.04
CA ASP A 541 -8.94 1.96 4.96
C ASP A 541 -10.07 1.23 5.71
N ILE A 542 -10.26 -0.08 5.48
CA ILE A 542 -11.29 -0.85 6.19
C ILE A 542 -11.03 -0.95 7.70
N ARG A 543 -9.79 -0.79 8.13
CA ARG A 543 -9.43 -0.78 9.56
C ARG A 543 -9.67 0.59 10.19
N ARG A 544 -9.17 1.67 9.58
CA ARG A 544 -9.40 3.02 10.10
C ARG A 544 -10.87 3.42 10.10
N TRP A 545 -11.68 2.90 9.16
CA TRP A 545 -13.15 3.06 9.15
C TRP A 545 -13.87 2.18 10.17
N LYS A 546 -13.20 1.20 10.78
CA LYS A 546 -13.77 0.14 11.61
C LYS A 546 -14.73 -0.79 10.84
N ASP A 547 -14.62 -0.86 9.52
CA ASP A 547 -15.43 -1.74 8.67
C ASP A 547 -14.86 -3.18 8.61
N ALA A 548 -13.60 -3.38 8.97
CA ALA A 548 -12.93 -4.67 8.85
C ALA A 548 -13.67 -5.83 9.54
N PRO A 549 -14.25 -5.70 10.75
CA PRO A 549 -15.00 -6.78 11.37
C PRO A 549 -16.19 -7.27 10.55
N SER A 550 -16.96 -6.36 9.94
CA SER A 550 -18.10 -6.72 9.10
C SER A 550 -17.68 -7.32 7.76
N ILE A 551 -16.68 -6.73 7.11
CA ILE A 551 -16.10 -7.22 5.85
C ILE A 551 -15.53 -8.62 6.02
N HIS A 552 -14.77 -8.88 7.09
CA HIS A 552 -14.15 -10.20 7.32
C HIS A 552 -15.17 -11.28 7.75
N ARG A 553 -16.37 -10.90 8.22
CA ARG A 553 -17.47 -11.85 8.47
C ARG A 553 -18.24 -12.17 7.19
N THR A 554 -18.17 -11.32 6.17
CA THR A 554 -18.76 -11.59 4.87
C THR A 554 -17.94 -12.68 4.16
N ARG A 555 -18.63 -13.67 3.62
CA ARG A 555 -17.97 -14.78 2.91
C ARG A 555 -17.32 -14.28 1.63
N LEU A 556 -16.08 -14.69 1.40
CA LEU A 556 -15.41 -14.46 0.13
C LEU A 556 -16.04 -15.33 -0.94
N THR A 557 -16.31 -14.72 -2.09
CA THR A 557 -16.98 -15.36 -3.22
C THR A 557 -16.17 -15.28 -4.50
N GLY A 558 -16.46 -16.17 -5.43
CA GLY A 558 -15.96 -16.19 -6.79
C GLY A 558 -17.10 -16.30 -7.79
N MET A 559 -16.74 -16.36 -9.10
CA MET A 559 -17.69 -16.51 -10.20
C MET A 559 -17.36 -17.78 -11.00
N ARG A 560 -18.08 -18.86 -10.75
CA ARG A 560 -17.92 -20.08 -11.59
C ARG A 560 -18.46 -19.80 -12.98
N VAL A 561 -17.67 -20.12 -13.98
CA VAL A 561 -18.04 -19.97 -15.39
C VAL A 561 -18.08 -21.35 -16.05
N THR A 562 -19.23 -21.71 -16.58
CA THR A 562 -19.45 -23.00 -17.25
C THR A 562 -19.80 -22.76 -18.72
N LYS A 563 -19.02 -23.29 -19.65
CA LYS A 563 -19.32 -23.25 -21.08
C LYS A 563 -20.42 -24.27 -21.41
N LEU A 564 -21.51 -23.80 -21.98
CA LEU A 564 -22.66 -24.66 -22.34
C LEU A 564 -22.46 -25.36 -23.68
N LYS A 565 -22.85 -26.63 -23.77
CA LYS A 565 -22.85 -27.39 -25.03
C LYS A 565 -23.83 -26.81 -26.04
N ALA A 566 -24.97 -26.32 -25.56
CA ALA A 566 -25.97 -25.68 -26.37
C ALA A 566 -25.51 -24.33 -26.99
N GLY A 567 -24.40 -23.76 -26.52
CA GLY A 567 -23.95 -22.44 -26.92
C GLY A 567 -24.84 -21.32 -26.37
N ALA A 568 -24.88 -20.19 -27.09
CA ALA A 568 -25.68 -19.04 -26.67
C ALA A 568 -27.20 -19.31 -26.77
N THR A 569 -27.93 -18.88 -25.76
CA THR A 569 -29.40 -18.95 -25.66
C THR A 569 -29.94 -17.62 -25.15
N ALA A 570 -31.26 -17.42 -25.16
CA ALA A 570 -31.86 -16.23 -24.59
C ALA A 570 -31.55 -16.05 -23.09
N GLN A 571 -31.46 -17.14 -22.34
CA GLN A 571 -31.09 -17.14 -20.92
C GLN A 571 -29.59 -16.97 -20.69
N TYR A 572 -28.75 -17.43 -21.60
CA TYR A 572 -27.29 -17.42 -21.52
C TYR A 572 -26.68 -16.81 -22.80
N PRO A 573 -26.77 -15.49 -22.95
CA PRO A 573 -26.49 -14.82 -24.22
C PRO A 573 -25.04 -14.96 -24.69
N THR A 574 -24.11 -15.25 -23.76
CA THR A 574 -22.69 -15.44 -24.06
C THR A 574 -22.32 -16.89 -24.39
N GLY A 575 -23.24 -17.86 -24.21
CA GLY A 575 -22.95 -19.30 -24.26
C GLY A 575 -22.26 -19.84 -23.01
N PHE A 576 -22.15 -19.01 -22.00
CA PHE A 576 -21.63 -19.38 -20.68
C PHE A 576 -22.70 -19.16 -19.60
N ARG A 577 -22.69 -20.02 -18.57
CA ARG A 577 -23.44 -19.84 -17.34
C ARG A 577 -22.52 -19.29 -16.28
N TYR A 578 -22.93 -18.22 -15.64
CA TYR A 578 -22.20 -17.52 -14.57
C TYR A 578 -22.93 -17.76 -13.25
N GLU A 579 -22.19 -18.30 -12.27
CA GLU A 579 -22.73 -18.69 -10.96
C GLU A 579 -21.83 -18.19 -9.84
N ARG A 580 -22.39 -17.33 -8.96
CA ARG A 580 -21.70 -16.91 -7.74
C ARG A 580 -21.57 -18.08 -6.80
N PHE A 581 -20.40 -18.25 -6.18
CA PHE A 581 -20.18 -19.31 -5.20
C PHE A 581 -19.27 -18.84 -4.08
N GLU A 582 -19.39 -19.42 -2.90
CA GLU A 582 -18.50 -19.17 -1.78
C GLU A 582 -17.18 -19.90 -1.97
N LEU A 583 -16.06 -19.23 -1.70
CA LEU A 583 -14.75 -19.88 -1.68
C LEU A 583 -14.70 -20.92 -0.57
N PRO A 584 -13.86 -21.98 -0.71
CA PRO A 584 -13.66 -22.99 0.32
C PRO A 584 -13.32 -22.40 1.69
N SER A 585 -13.66 -23.07 2.76
CA SER A 585 -13.49 -22.59 4.14
C SER A 585 -12.04 -22.21 4.48
N ASN A 586 -11.06 -22.94 3.92
CA ASN A 586 -9.64 -22.65 4.10
C ASN A 586 -9.14 -21.41 3.36
N ARG A 587 -10.01 -20.74 2.58
CA ARG A 587 -9.75 -19.48 1.89
C ARG A 587 -10.53 -18.31 2.46
N GLN A 588 -11.38 -18.55 3.45
CA GLN A 588 -12.13 -17.51 4.13
C GLN A 588 -11.26 -16.76 5.12
N ILE A 589 -11.56 -15.49 5.33
CA ILE A 589 -10.91 -14.64 6.32
C ILE A 589 -11.77 -14.62 7.58
N ALA A 590 -11.16 -14.59 8.75
CA ALA A 590 -11.85 -14.44 10.02
C ALA A 590 -11.41 -13.17 10.74
N TRP A 591 -12.33 -12.61 11.51
CA TRP A 591 -12.06 -11.55 12.49
C TRP A 591 -12.28 -12.12 13.88
N LYS A 592 -11.23 -12.25 14.66
CA LYS A 592 -11.28 -12.86 15.99
C LYS A 592 -11.65 -11.83 17.08
N ASN A 593 -10.97 -10.72 17.06
CA ASN A 593 -11.13 -9.65 18.05
C ASN A 593 -10.57 -8.32 17.53
N ASP A 594 -10.76 -7.26 18.25
CA ASP A 594 -10.37 -5.91 17.87
C ASP A 594 -8.87 -5.67 17.91
N GLY A 595 -8.06 -6.54 18.50
CA GLY A 595 -6.60 -6.51 18.36
C GLY A 595 -6.17 -6.59 16.88
N MET A 596 -6.98 -7.21 16.02
CA MET A 596 -6.71 -7.34 14.58
C MET A 596 -6.78 -6.03 13.78
N TYR A 597 -7.18 -4.91 14.39
CA TYR A 597 -7.02 -3.59 13.74
C TYR A 597 -5.56 -3.27 13.47
N TYR A 598 -4.65 -3.75 14.31
CA TYR A 598 -3.22 -3.54 14.19
C TYR A 598 -2.46 -4.88 14.16
N VAL A 599 -1.25 -4.85 13.66
CA VAL A 599 -0.32 -5.98 13.72
C VAL A 599 0.29 -6.02 15.11
N GLN A 600 0.46 -7.21 15.67
CA GLN A 600 1.08 -7.41 16.99
C GLN A 600 2.62 -7.32 16.87
N PHE A 601 3.26 -6.73 17.88
CA PHE A 601 4.70 -6.84 18.05
C PHE A 601 5.12 -8.26 18.46
N GLN A 602 6.36 -8.62 18.15
CA GLN A 602 6.91 -9.89 18.63
C GLN A 602 6.97 -9.91 20.14
N THR A 603 6.60 -11.05 20.74
CA THR A 603 6.64 -11.24 22.19
C THR A 603 8.02 -10.95 22.78
N SER A 604 9.10 -11.30 22.05
CA SER A 604 10.48 -11.00 22.44
C SER A 604 10.78 -9.51 22.58
N ASP A 605 10.11 -8.67 21.81
CA ASP A 605 10.27 -7.21 21.88
C ASP A 605 9.41 -6.63 23.00
N LEU A 606 8.18 -7.11 23.14
CA LEU A 606 7.29 -6.72 24.24
C LEU A 606 7.89 -7.02 25.61
N LEU A 607 8.61 -8.13 25.76
CA LEU A 607 9.31 -8.47 27.01
C LEU A 607 10.42 -7.48 27.38
N LYS A 608 10.94 -6.72 26.43
CA LYS A 608 11.97 -5.69 26.65
C LYS A 608 11.39 -4.30 26.89
N MET A 609 10.14 -4.07 26.50
CA MET A 609 9.46 -2.77 26.54
C MET A 609 8.40 -2.77 27.65
N LYS A 610 8.78 -2.49 28.88
CA LYS A 610 7.88 -2.55 30.05
C LYS A 610 6.85 -1.41 30.06
N ASN A 611 7.22 -0.25 29.53
CA ASN A 611 6.37 0.94 29.45
C ASN A 611 5.48 0.94 28.19
N TYR A 612 5.71 0.03 27.25
CA TYR A 612 4.87 -0.14 26.08
C TYR A 612 3.68 -1.04 26.39
N VAL A 613 2.49 -0.45 26.45
CA VAL A 613 1.24 -1.21 26.62
C VAL A 613 0.84 -1.77 25.25
N PRO A 614 0.76 -3.09 25.05
CA PRO A 614 0.27 -3.68 23.81
C PRO A 614 -1.15 -3.21 23.46
N ASN A 615 -1.53 -3.36 22.19
CA ASN A 615 -2.93 -3.15 21.81
C ASN A 615 -3.82 -4.12 22.60
N GLU A 616 -4.93 -3.63 23.12
CA GLU A 616 -5.91 -4.47 23.83
C GLU A 616 -6.33 -5.64 22.93
N ALA A 617 -6.65 -6.77 23.55
CA ALA A 617 -7.11 -7.99 22.88
C ALA A 617 -6.04 -8.82 22.14
N TRP A 618 -4.74 -8.52 22.27
CA TRP A 618 -3.65 -9.41 21.83
C TRP A 618 -3.10 -10.26 22.96
#